data_a1f5cf14bec1bd1e6314ccc2b4819585
#
_entry.id   a1f5cf14bec1bd1e6314ccc2b4819585
#
_cell.length_a   1.000
_cell.length_b   1.000
_cell.length_c   1.000
_cell.angle_alpha   90.00
_cell.angle_beta   90.00
_cell.angle_gamma   90.00
#
_symmetry.space_group_name_H-M   'P 1'
#
loop_
_entity.id
_entity.type
_entity.pdbx_description
1 polymer ?
#
loop_
_entity_poly.entity_id
_entity_poly.type
_entity_poly.pdbx_seq_one_letter_code
_entity_poly.pdbx_strand_id
1 'polypeptide(L)'
;MKKTLYTILSIGILLLSVILILPVTVTSVVTVVLGGGEEEEGGNSGDDSVSVSVSLLLSEEVEAYRNQVLKETEKHKMEAYIDLLLAVMQQESGGNGSDVFQASESKGLPPNTLSTAESIKQGVAYLSAMIKKAGCTSPSDILHIKLALQGYNFGGGYIDYAIKKDGKWTQQNTF
;
A
#
# COMPACT_ATOMS: atom_id res chain seq x y z
N MET A 1 -34.17 -15.86 -0.59
CA MET A 1 -33.77 -14.76 -1.47
C MET A 1 -33.56 -13.42 -0.77
N LYS A 2 -34.48 -12.89 0.06
CA LYS A 2 -34.29 -11.58 0.74
C LYS A 2 -33.08 -11.55 1.70
N LYS A 3 -32.83 -12.61 2.49
CA LYS A 3 -31.70 -12.68 3.44
C LYS A 3 -30.35 -12.64 2.73
N THR A 4 -30.20 -13.33 1.60
CA THR A 4 -28.99 -13.33 0.79
C THR A 4 -28.70 -11.95 0.18
N LEU A 5 -29.75 -11.23 -0.24
CA LEU A 5 -29.64 -9.89 -0.77
C LEU A 5 -29.18 -8.88 0.30
N TYR A 6 -29.68 -8.98 1.54
CA TYR A 6 -29.23 -8.13 2.66
C TYR A 6 -27.77 -8.43 3.07
N THR A 7 -27.34 -9.69 3.00
CA THR A 7 -25.95 -10.07 3.30
C THR A 7 -25.00 -9.50 2.25
N ILE A 8 -25.34 -9.60 0.96
CA ILE A 8 -24.54 -9.02 -0.13
C ILE A 8 -24.52 -7.50 -0.04
N LEU A 9 -25.66 -6.87 0.29
CA LEU A 9 -25.76 -5.42 0.46
C LEU A 9 -24.95 -4.92 1.68
N SER A 10 -24.96 -5.65 2.80
CA SER A 10 -24.18 -5.29 4.00
C SER A 10 -22.68 -5.44 3.80
N ILE A 11 -22.24 -6.47 3.09
CA ILE A 11 -20.83 -6.66 2.71
C ILE A 11 -20.38 -5.55 1.75
N GLY A 12 -21.20 -5.20 0.77
CA GLY A 12 -20.96 -4.09 -0.15
C GLY A 12 -20.84 -2.73 0.54
N ILE A 13 -21.65 -2.47 1.56
CA ILE A 13 -21.61 -1.23 2.35
C ILE A 13 -20.38 -1.20 3.27
N LEU A 14 -19.97 -2.34 3.84
CA LEU A 14 -18.75 -2.44 4.66
C LEU A 14 -17.50 -2.21 3.82
N LEU A 15 -17.42 -2.80 2.62
CA LEU A 15 -16.36 -2.56 1.65
C LEU A 15 -16.34 -1.10 1.17
N LEU A 16 -17.50 -0.49 0.96
CA LEU A 16 -17.61 0.91 0.53
C LEU A 16 -17.11 1.89 1.62
N SER A 17 -17.31 1.58 2.91
CA SER A 17 -16.82 2.41 4.02
C SER A 17 -15.30 2.34 4.18
N VAL A 18 -14.70 1.18 3.93
CA VAL A 18 -13.23 1.00 3.90
C VAL A 18 -12.63 1.73 2.70
N ILE A 19 -13.26 1.65 1.53
CA ILE A 19 -12.84 2.34 0.30
C ILE A 19 -12.89 3.88 0.46
N LEU A 20 -13.84 4.42 1.24
CA LEU A 20 -13.98 5.88 1.41
C LEU A 20 -12.91 6.50 2.33
N ILE A 21 -12.29 5.70 3.22
CA ILE A 21 -11.28 6.16 4.18
C ILE A 21 -9.85 5.98 3.60
N LEU A 22 -9.62 4.95 2.80
CA LEU A 22 -8.31 4.59 2.24
C LEU A 22 -7.63 5.66 1.35
N PRO A 23 -8.33 6.45 0.50
CA PRO A 23 -7.65 7.42 -0.36
C PRO A 23 -6.89 8.50 0.39
N VAL A 24 -7.41 8.95 1.53
CA VAL A 24 -6.79 10.02 2.34
C VAL A 24 -5.56 9.50 3.10
N THR A 25 -5.66 8.30 3.65
CA THR A 25 -4.60 7.72 4.50
C THR A 25 -3.41 7.22 3.68
N VAL A 26 -3.64 6.55 2.55
CA VAL A 26 -2.56 6.10 1.66
C VAL A 26 -1.81 7.29 1.06
N THR A 27 -2.51 8.35 0.70
CA THR A 27 -1.87 9.58 0.20
C THR A 27 -0.99 10.21 1.28
N SER A 28 -1.45 10.26 2.53
CA SER A 28 -0.68 10.81 3.65
C SER A 28 0.57 9.98 3.96
N VAL A 29 0.45 8.65 3.99
CA VAL A 29 1.59 7.75 4.22
C VAL A 29 2.63 7.89 3.11
N VAL A 30 2.21 7.93 1.84
CA VAL A 30 3.14 8.11 0.71
C VAL A 30 3.84 9.47 0.77
N THR A 31 3.12 10.53 1.12
CA THR A 31 3.71 11.87 1.25
C THR A 31 4.79 11.93 2.32
N VAL A 32 4.56 11.27 3.46
CA VAL A 32 5.53 11.23 4.57
C VAL A 32 6.72 10.33 4.23
N VAL A 33 6.47 9.12 3.72
CA VAL A 33 7.54 8.15 3.38
C VAL A 33 8.46 8.65 2.26
N LEU A 34 7.94 9.45 1.34
CA LEU A 34 8.70 9.89 0.17
C LEU A 34 9.12 11.37 0.20
N GLY A 35 9.01 12.02 1.36
CA GLY A 35 9.54 13.37 1.56
C GLY A 35 8.79 14.49 0.81
N GLY A 36 7.51 14.30 0.49
CA GLY A 36 6.65 15.32 -0.09
C GLY A 36 6.02 16.23 0.97
N GLY A 37 6.80 17.04 1.67
CA GLY A 37 6.32 18.17 2.43
C GLY A 37 6.01 19.33 1.51
N GLU A 38 4.95 20.08 1.78
CA GLU A 38 4.68 21.37 1.15
C GLU A 38 5.85 22.32 1.46
N GLU A 39 6.31 23.05 0.43
CA GLU A 39 7.40 24.00 0.54
C GLU A 39 7.03 25.13 1.52
N GLU A 40 7.60 25.11 2.71
CA GLU A 40 7.89 26.35 3.42
C GLU A 40 9.38 26.67 3.20
N GLU A 41 9.62 27.85 2.62
CA GLU A 41 10.96 28.37 2.36
C GLU A 41 11.80 28.47 3.64
N GLY A 42 12.97 27.89 3.63
CA GLY A 42 14.05 28.29 4.53
C GLY A 42 14.88 27.19 5.16
N GLY A 43 16.06 26.89 4.59
CA GLY A 43 17.24 26.42 5.34
C GLY A 43 17.62 24.94 5.22
N ASN A 44 18.53 24.71 4.33
CA ASN A 44 19.66 23.76 4.35
C ASN A 44 19.76 22.80 5.53
N SER A 45 19.53 21.51 5.33
CA SER A 45 20.37 20.41 5.87
C SER A 45 19.88 19.03 5.41
N GLY A 46 20.86 18.13 5.14
CA GLY A 46 20.87 16.88 4.45
C GLY A 46 19.92 15.78 4.93
N ASP A 47 19.82 14.88 4.08
CA ASP A 47 19.40 13.45 3.93
C ASP A 47 18.99 12.62 5.18
N ASP A 48 19.24 13.06 6.42
CA ASP A 48 18.92 12.30 7.64
C ASP A 48 17.48 12.49 8.16
N SER A 49 16.74 13.48 7.65
CA SER A 49 15.41 13.82 8.20
C SER A 49 14.27 12.92 7.71
N VAL A 50 14.42 12.29 6.55
CA VAL A 50 13.38 11.48 5.92
C VAL A 50 13.24 10.11 6.60
N SER A 51 14.35 9.47 6.95
CA SER A 51 14.34 8.16 7.61
C SER A 51 13.78 8.23 9.05
N VAL A 52 14.06 9.31 9.77
CA VAL A 52 13.55 9.52 11.14
C VAL A 52 12.05 9.74 11.15
N SER A 53 11.50 10.45 10.16
CA SER A 53 10.06 10.70 10.07
C SER A 53 9.24 9.44 9.76
N VAL A 54 9.78 8.52 8.96
CA VAL A 54 9.10 7.26 8.63
C VAL A 54 9.07 6.32 9.83
N SER A 55 10.16 6.18 10.55
CA SER A 55 10.22 5.28 11.71
C SER A 55 9.33 5.75 12.87
N LEU A 56 9.02 7.04 12.98
CA LEU A 56 8.08 7.59 13.96
C LEU A 56 6.61 7.28 13.65
N LEU A 57 6.29 6.87 12.44
CA LEU A 57 4.91 6.57 12.01
C LEU A 57 4.57 5.08 12.04
N LEU A 58 5.56 4.20 12.15
CA LEU A 58 5.35 2.78 12.24
C LEU A 58 5.15 2.36 13.70
N SER A 59 4.16 1.52 13.95
CA SER A 59 3.96 0.92 15.26
C SER A 59 5.06 -0.11 15.54
N GLU A 60 5.25 -0.42 16.84
CA GLU A 60 6.20 -1.46 17.25
C GLU A 60 5.83 -2.84 16.67
N GLU A 61 4.53 -3.10 16.53
CA GLU A 61 4.00 -4.32 15.94
C GLU A 61 4.41 -4.47 14.47
N VAL A 62 4.34 -3.40 13.70
CA VAL A 62 4.78 -3.39 12.29
C VAL A 62 6.29 -3.51 12.20
N GLU A 63 7.02 -2.76 13.02
CA GLU A 63 8.48 -2.76 13.02
C GLU A 63 9.04 -4.15 13.38
N ALA A 64 8.37 -4.92 14.22
CA ALA A 64 8.73 -6.29 14.53
C ALA A 64 8.77 -7.23 13.31
N TYR A 65 8.06 -6.89 12.23
CA TYR A 65 8.06 -7.66 10.99
C TYR A 65 9.17 -7.26 10.02
N ARG A 66 9.92 -6.18 10.25
CA ARG A 66 10.93 -5.64 9.30
C ARG A 66 11.84 -6.71 8.74
N ASN A 67 12.44 -7.56 9.59
CA ASN A 67 13.38 -8.60 9.14
C ASN A 67 12.69 -9.68 8.29
N GLN A 68 11.45 -10.02 8.58
CA GLN A 68 10.69 -11.01 7.80
C GLN A 68 10.32 -10.45 6.43
N VAL A 69 9.86 -9.19 6.40
CA VAL A 69 9.53 -8.49 5.15
C VAL A 69 10.79 -8.31 4.31
N LEU A 70 11.92 -7.86 4.90
CA LEU A 70 13.19 -7.68 4.20
C LEU A 70 13.65 -8.98 3.52
N LYS A 71 13.60 -10.11 4.23
CA LYS A 71 13.95 -11.41 3.65
C LYS A 71 13.05 -11.80 2.47
N GLU A 72 11.79 -11.38 2.47
CA GLU A 72 10.89 -11.64 1.34
C GLU A 72 11.16 -10.67 0.19
N THR A 73 11.54 -9.41 0.48
CA THR A 73 11.89 -8.42 -0.56
C THR A 73 13.06 -8.85 -1.42
N GLU A 74 14.06 -9.54 -0.85
CA GLU A 74 15.22 -10.08 -1.58
C GLU A 74 14.81 -10.97 -2.77
N LYS A 75 13.74 -11.77 -2.61
CA LYS A 75 13.24 -12.65 -3.67
C LYS A 75 12.61 -11.88 -4.84
N HIS A 76 12.21 -10.66 -4.62
CA HIS A 76 11.51 -9.81 -5.58
C HIS A 76 12.33 -8.60 -6.04
N LYS A 77 13.56 -8.42 -5.51
CA LYS A 77 14.43 -7.25 -5.74
C LYS A 77 13.73 -5.95 -5.31
N MET A 78 13.12 -6.00 -4.13
CA MET A 78 12.30 -4.93 -3.56
C MET A 78 12.90 -4.36 -2.27
N GLU A 79 14.19 -4.60 -1.99
CA GLU A 79 14.85 -4.20 -0.75
C GLU A 79 14.79 -2.69 -0.54
N ALA A 80 14.95 -1.91 -1.61
CA ALA A 80 14.84 -0.46 -1.57
C ALA A 80 13.42 0.06 -1.22
N TYR A 81 12.40 -0.81 -1.26
CA TYR A 81 11.00 -0.47 -0.96
C TYR A 81 10.56 -0.99 0.42
N ILE A 82 11.49 -1.36 1.30
CA ILE A 82 11.16 -1.94 2.61
C ILE A 82 10.25 -1.01 3.43
N ASP A 83 10.55 0.27 3.48
CA ASP A 83 9.78 1.24 4.26
C ASP A 83 8.38 1.47 3.65
N LEU A 84 8.26 1.44 2.32
CA LEU A 84 6.96 1.47 1.65
C LEU A 84 6.12 0.24 2.00
N LEU A 85 6.72 -0.95 2.03
CA LEU A 85 6.03 -2.19 2.41
C LEU A 85 5.57 -2.16 3.86
N LEU A 86 6.40 -1.68 4.78
CA LEU A 86 6.01 -1.53 6.18
C LEU A 86 4.92 -0.48 6.35
N ALA A 87 4.96 0.61 5.59
CA ALA A 87 3.89 1.61 5.58
C ALA A 87 2.57 1.03 5.04
N VAL A 88 2.60 0.16 4.03
CA VAL A 88 1.42 -0.58 3.57
C VAL A 88 0.90 -1.49 4.68
N MET A 89 1.76 -2.29 5.34
CA MET A 89 1.36 -3.12 6.47
C MET A 89 0.73 -2.29 7.61
N GLN A 90 1.32 -1.12 7.91
CA GLN A 90 0.77 -0.20 8.91
C GLN A 90 -0.66 0.22 8.56
N GLN A 91 -0.90 0.55 7.29
CA GLN A 91 -2.21 0.97 6.80
C GLN A 91 -3.21 -0.18 6.79
N GLU A 92 -2.81 -1.39 6.38
CA GLU A 92 -3.70 -2.53 6.20
C GLU A 92 -4.14 -3.16 7.52
N SER A 93 -3.24 -3.25 8.50
CA SER A 93 -3.51 -3.96 9.76
C SER A 93 -2.88 -3.35 11.00
N GLY A 94 -1.94 -2.42 10.86
CA GLY A 94 -1.09 -1.98 11.97
C GLY A 94 -0.23 -3.12 12.53
N GLY A 95 0.07 -4.17 11.73
CA GLY A 95 0.81 -5.36 12.18
C GLY A 95 -0.03 -6.36 12.99
N ASN A 96 -1.36 -6.19 13.04
CA ASN A 96 -2.24 -7.02 13.85
C ASN A 96 -2.94 -8.11 13.03
N GLY A 97 -3.35 -9.18 13.69
CA GLY A 97 -4.01 -10.31 13.05
C GLY A 97 -3.05 -11.22 12.29
N SER A 98 -3.59 -12.15 11.51
CA SER A 98 -2.79 -13.10 10.72
C SER A 98 -2.51 -12.59 9.30
N ASP A 99 -3.45 -11.89 8.67
CA ASP A 99 -3.30 -11.35 7.32
C ASP A 99 -2.80 -9.89 7.38
N VAL A 100 -1.55 -9.73 7.81
CA VAL A 100 -0.95 -8.41 8.12
C VAL A 100 -0.86 -7.46 6.93
N PHE A 101 -0.88 -7.96 5.70
CA PHE A 101 -0.94 -7.19 4.47
C PHE A 101 -2.35 -7.14 3.83
N GLN A 102 -3.37 -7.71 4.49
CA GLN A 102 -4.73 -7.88 3.94
C GLN A 102 -4.73 -8.44 2.49
N ALA A 103 -3.82 -9.40 2.27
CA ALA A 103 -3.48 -9.88 0.93
C ALA A 103 -4.32 -11.10 0.47
N SER A 104 -5.24 -11.62 1.31
CA SER A 104 -6.06 -12.79 1.01
C SER A 104 -6.86 -12.60 -0.29
N GLU A 105 -7.50 -11.46 -0.47
CA GLU A 105 -8.36 -11.18 -1.62
C GLU A 105 -7.57 -11.13 -2.94
N SER A 106 -6.30 -10.74 -2.91
CA SER A 106 -5.42 -10.76 -4.09
C SER A 106 -5.16 -12.18 -4.61
N LYS A 107 -5.44 -13.21 -3.78
CA LYS A 107 -5.41 -14.63 -4.14
C LYS A 107 -6.80 -15.23 -4.40
N GLY A 108 -7.84 -14.39 -4.41
CA GLY A 108 -9.23 -14.85 -4.55
C GLY A 108 -9.76 -15.59 -3.31
N LEU A 109 -9.12 -15.40 -2.15
CA LEU A 109 -9.54 -15.98 -0.87
C LEU A 109 -10.42 -14.98 -0.09
N PRO A 110 -11.27 -15.45 0.83
CA PRO A 110 -11.96 -14.56 1.76
C PRO A 110 -10.97 -13.72 2.59
N PRO A 111 -11.35 -12.52 3.05
CA PRO A 111 -10.50 -11.68 3.90
C PRO A 111 -9.99 -12.43 5.13
N ASN A 112 -8.79 -12.10 5.58
CA ASN A 112 -8.14 -12.66 6.78
C ASN A 112 -7.96 -14.19 6.76
N THR A 113 -7.83 -14.82 5.58
CA THR A 113 -7.62 -16.26 5.44
C THR A 113 -6.14 -16.67 5.55
N LEU A 114 -5.23 -15.78 5.11
CA LEU A 114 -3.80 -16.10 5.10
C LEU A 114 -3.21 -16.09 6.52
N SER A 115 -2.26 -17.00 6.75
CA SER A 115 -1.35 -16.91 7.88
C SER A 115 -0.37 -15.73 7.71
N THR A 116 0.25 -15.27 8.79
CA THR A 116 1.19 -14.14 8.76
C THR A 116 2.31 -14.34 7.73
N ALA A 117 2.90 -15.53 7.68
CA ALA A 117 3.97 -15.83 6.72
C ALA A 117 3.46 -15.81 5.26
N GLU A 118 2.26 -16.31 5.00
CA GLU A 118 1.63 -16.28 3.68
C GLU A 118 1.21 -14.86 3.29
N SER A 119 0.73 -14.09 4.25
CA SER A 119 0.35 -12.69 4.06
C SER A 119 1.58 -11.84 3.68
N ILE A 120 2.68 -11.96 4.40
CA ILE A 120 3.94 -11.27 4.06
C ILE A 120 4.40 -11.66 2.65
N LYS A 121 4.47 -12.96 2.37
CA LYS A 121 4.85 -13.45 1.05
C LYS A 121 3.96 -12.90 -0.07
N GLN A 122 2.65 -12.94 0.12
CA GLN A 122 1.69 -12.48 -0.87
C GLN A 122 1.69 -10.94 -1.00
N GLY A 123 1.72 -10.21 0.12
CA GLY A 123 1.73 -8.74 0.13
C GLY A 123 2.95 -8.18 -0.59
N VAL A 124 4.15 -8.71 -0.31
CA VAL A 124 5.39 -8.30 -1.00
C VAL A 124 5.32 -8.64 -2.49
N ALA A 125 4.90 -9.86 -2.85
CA ALA A 125 4.78 -10.26 -4.25
C ALA A 125 3.75 -9.40 -5.01
N TYR A 126 2.61 -9.12 -4.38
CA TYR A 126 1.53 -8.34 -4.99
C TYR A 126 1.92 -6.87 -5.19
N LEU A 127 2.52 -6.23 -4.17
CA LEU A 127 3.03 -4.86 -4.33
C LEU A 127 4.14 -4.80 -5.38
N SER A 128 5.07 -5.76 -5.40
CA SER A 128 6.10 -5.85 -6.44
C SER A 128 5.51 -5.89 -7.85
N ALA A 129 4.43 -6.66 -8.04
CA ALA A 129 3.73 -6.71 -9.31
C ALA A 129 3.08 -5.36 -9.69
N MET A 130 2.51 -4.65 -8.72
CA MET A 130 1.91 -3.32 -8.92
C MET A 130 2.96 -2.24 -9.23
N ILE A 131 4.08 -2.23 -8.50
CA ILE A 131 5.23 -1.35 -8.73
C ILE A 131 5.76 -1.52 -10.16
N LYS A 132 5.98 -2.78 -10.57
CA LYS A 132 6.42 -3.10 -11.93
C LYS A 132 5.39 -2.69 -12.98
N LYS A 133 4.11 -2.99 -12.75
CA LYS A 133 3.01 -2.67 -13.67
C LYS A 133 2.80 -1.17 -13.84
N ALA A 134 2.96 -0.41 -12.76
CA ALA A 134 2.88 1.04 -12.78
C ALA A 134 4.08 1.69 -13.50
N GLY A 135 5.15 0.93 -13.78
CA GLY A 135 6.37 1.46 -14.41
C GLY A 135 7.25 2.27 -13.46
N CYS A 136 7.15 2.01 -12.15
CA CYS A 136 7.93 2.69 -11.14
C CYS A 136 9.42 2.34 -11.26
N THR A 137 10.28 3.36 -11.29
CA THR A 137 11.72 3.21 -11.54
C THR A 137 12.56 3.26 -10.27
N SER A 138 12.05 3.86 -9.18
CA SER A 138 12.74 3.98 -7.90
C SER A 138 11.75 4.24 -6.74
N PRO A 139 12.17 4.07 -5.48
CA PRO A 139 11.35 4.47 -4.33
C PRO A 139 10.99 5.96 -4.25
N SER A 140 11.71 6.82 -4.96
CA SER A 140 11.42 8.26 -5.06
C SER A 140 10.51 8.64 -6.23
N ASP A 141 10.05 7.66 -7.03
CA ASP A 141 9.14 7.88 -8.15
C ASP A 141 7.67 7.95 -7.65
N ILE A 142 7.37 9.06 -7.00
CA ILE A 142 6.12 9.27 -6.25
C ILE A 142 4.86 9.05 -7.09
N LEU A 143 4.86 9.53 -8.35
CA LEU A 143 3.67 9.41 -9.22
C LEU A 143 3.36 7.96 -9.54
N HIS A 144 4.38 7.16 -9.88
CA HIS A 144 4.20 5.75 -10.19
C HIS A 144 3.99 4.91 -8.92
N ILE A 145 4.58 5.30 -7.77
CA ILE A 145 4.26 4.68 -6.47
C ILE A 145 2.78 4.90 -6.11
N LYS A 146 2.25 6.11 -6.22
CA LYS A 146 0.83 6.38 -6.00
C LYS A 146 -0.05 5.51 -6.90
N LEU A 147 0.31 5.38 -8.18
CA LEU A 147 -0.39 4.51 -9.12
C LEU A 147 -0.32 3.03 -8.71
N ALA A 148 0.85 2.55 -8.26
CA ALA A 148 1.03 1.18 -7.78
C ALA A 148 0.20 0.90 -6.53
N LEU A 149 0.14 1.83 -5.58
CA LEU A 149 -0.68 1.71 -4.37
C LEU A 149 -2.18 1.68 -4.68
N GLN A 150 -2.64 2.47 -5.65
CA GLN A 150 -4.02 2.36 -6.14
C GLN A 150 -4.27 0.99 -6.79
N GLY A 151 -3.29 0.46 -7.53
CA GLY A 151 -3.35 -0.90 -8.06
C GLY A 151 -3.35 -1.97 -6.97
N TYR A 152 -2.68 -1.75 -5.86
CA TYR A 152 -2.73 -2.64 -4.70
C TYR A 152 -4.15 -2.72 -4.13
N ASN A 153 -4.81 -1.58 -3.95
CA ASN A 153 -6.15 -1.48 -3.37
C ASN A 153 -7.27 -1.93 -4.31
N PHE A 154 -7.20 -1.52 -5.58
CA PHE A 154 -8.30 -1.72 -6.55
C PHE A 154 -8.02 -2.85 -7.57
N GLY A 155 -6.86 -3.48 -7.48
CA GLY A 155 -6.39 -4.46 -8.44
C GLY A 155 -5.64 -3.85 -9.63
N GLY A 156 -4.81 -4.66 -10.28
CA GLY A 156 -3.96 -4.22 -11.39
C GLY A 156 -4.71 -3.66 -12.61
N GLY A 157 -5.99 -3.94 -12.74
CA GLY A 157 -6.84 -3.36 -13.80
C GLY A 157 -7.02 -1.84 -13.67
N TYR A 158 -6.94 -1.31 -12.44
CA TYR A 158 -6.96 0.13 -12.20
C TYR A 158 -5.75 0.82 -12.86
N ILE A 159 -4.56 0.21 -12.77
CA ILE A 159 -3.34 0.75 -13.39
C ILE A 159 -3.52 0.86 -14.91
N ASP A 160 -4.06 -0.19 -15.55
CA ASP A 160 -4.34 -0.19 -16.99
C ASP A 160 -5.32 0.93 -17.38
N TYR A 161 -6.36 1.12 -16.58
CA TYR A 161 -7.34 2.17 -16.78
C TYR A 161 -6.72 3.57 -16.65
N ALA A 162 -5.95 3.83 -15.59
CA ALA A 162 -5.33 5.13 -15.34
C ALA A 162 -4.32 5.50 -16.42
N ILE A 163 -3.47 4.54 -16.83
CA ILE A 163 -2.50 4.74 -17.92
C ILE A 163 -3.22 5.04 -19.24
N LYS A 164 -4.28 4.31 -19.56
CA LYS A 164 -5.04 4.51 -20.79
C LYS A 164 -5.77 5.86 -20.80
N LYS A 165 -6.27 6.32 -19.64
CA LYS A 165 -7.05 7.55 -19.53
C LYS A 165 -6.15 8.80 -19.55
N ASP A 166 -5.13 8.83 -18.68
CA ASP A 166 -4.34 10.04 -18.38
C ASP A 166 -2.83 9.84 -18.55
N GLY A 167 -2.39 8.63 -18.92
CA GLY A 167 -0.98 8.27 -19.05
C GLY A 167 -0.21 8.19 -17.71
N LYS A 168 -0.87 8.52 -16.59
CA LYS A 168 -0.27 8.59 -15.26
C LYS A 168 -1.34 8.57 -14.17
N TRP A 169 -0.92 8.47 -12.91
CA TRP A 169 -1.80 8.75 -11.79
C TRP A 169 -2.20 10.24 -11.76
N THR A 170 -3.48 10.49 -11.54
CA THR A 170 -4.02 11.83 -11.23
C THR A 170 -5.05 11.70 -10.12
N GLN A 171 -5.28 12.79 -9.37
CA GLN A 171 -6.30 12.78 -8.33
C GLN A 171 -7.71 12.56 -8.91
N GLN A 172 -7.95 13.01 -10.15
CA GLN A 172 -9.23 12.86 -10.84
C GLN A 172 -9.50 11.44 -11.35
N ASN A 173 -8.49 10.59 -11.56
CA ASN A 173 -8.70 9.20 -11.96
C ASN A 173 -8.72 8.22 -10.78
N THR A 174 -8.70 8.72 -9.56
CA THR A 174 -8.79 7.91 -8.32
C THR A 174 -10.25 7.58 -7.95
N PHE A 175 -11.24 8.23 -8.59
CA PHE A 175 -12.68 8.07 -8.32
C PHE A 175 -13.47 7.77 -9.58
#